data_727c10e6c20673bd633d4df79bf24ee0
#
_entry.id   727c10e6c20673bd633d4df79bf24ee0
#
_cell.length_a   1.000
_cell.length_b   1.000
_cell.length_c   1.000
_cell.angle_alpha   90.00
_cell.angle_beta   90.00
_cell.angle_gamma   90.00
#
_symmetry.space_group_name_H-M   'P 1'
#
loop_
_entity.id
_entity.type
_entity.pdbx_description
1 polymer ?
#
loop_
_entity_poly.entity_id
_entity_poly.type
_entity_poly.pdbx_seq_one_letter_code
_entity_poly.pdbx_strand_id
1 'polypeptide(L)'
;VYQVGGPDMTGGRDCCVYLVDGRPPAGEAPDSCRSAGQLGLIDTGCGQSFKSIIANIIRLGFEPEDLGSVLLTHCHIDHVGAASRFRDDYGAELIAHALDAAPLEAGDRLMTAAFLYGMKFDPLPMDRTLSRDEEDLPVGDLVLKVLHTPGHSPGSVAAYLDLDGTRVLFGQDIHGPFHPDFGSDLASWRESMGRLLELEADILCEGHFGIYSPKSAVSAYITSYLDHFAR
;
A
#
# COMPACT_ATOMS: atom_id res chain seq x y z
N VAL A 1 -9.26 -7.33 -7.32
CA VAL A 1 -8.63 -6.11 -6.79
C VAL A 1 -9.49 -4.91 -7.18
N TYR A 2 -9.70 -3.97 -6.25
CA TYR A 2 -10.58 -2.82 -6.45
C TYR A 2 -9.90 -1.56 -5.89
N GLN A 3 -9.96 -0.44 -6.59
CA GLN A 3 -9.60 0.85 -6.00
C GLN A 3 -10.81 1.37 -5.18
N VAL A 4 -10.58 1.67 -3.92
CA VAL A 4 -11.62 2.12 -2.96
C VAL A 4 -11.37 3.51 -2.40
N GLY A 5 -10.18 4.08 -2.65
CA GLY A 5 -9.81 5.45 -2.30
C GLY A 5 -8.85 6.05 -3.32
N GLY A 6 -8.66 7.35 -3.26
CA GLY A 6 -7.72 8.08 -4.12
C GLY A 6 -8.08 9.54 -4.30
N PRO A 7 -7.16 10.34 -4.92
CA PRO A 7 -7.31 11.78 -5.09
C PRO A 7 -8.64 12.19 -5.76
N ASP A 8 -9.04 11.43 -6.79
CA ASP A 8 -10.25 11.72 -7.58
C ASP A 8 -11.50 11.00 -7.03
N MET A 9 -11.35 10.16 -6.00
CA MET A 9 -12.43 9.30 -5.49
C MET A 9 -12.90 9.70 -4.09
N THR A 10 -11.97 9.93 -3.17
CA THR A 10 -12.27 10.17 -1.76
C THR A 10 -11.78 11.50 -1.24
N GLY A 11 -10.72 12.06 -1.82
CA GLY A 11 -10.24 13.41 -1.49
C GLY A 11 -8.84 13.68 -2.02
N GLY A 12 -8.59 14.87 -2.52
CA GLY A 12 -7.35 15.27 -3.20
C GLY A 12 -6.07 15.20 -2.35
N ARG A 13 -6.19 14.75 -1.09
CA ARG A 13 -5.04 14.51 -0.19
C ARG A 13 -4.79 13.02 0.05
N ASP A 14 -5.65 12.14 -0.45
CA ASP A 14 -5.50 10.70 -0.28
C ASP A 14 -4.54 10.12 -1.32
N CYS A 15 -3.77 9.12 -0.92
CA CYS A 15 -3.20 8.17 -1.86
C CYS A 15 -4.30 7.29 -2.47
N CYS A 16 -3.98 6.54 -3.51
CA CYS A 16 -4.82 5.45 -4.00
C CYS A 16 -4.83 4.31 -2.98
N VAL A 17 -6.03 3.90 -2.59
CA VAL A 17 -6.27 2.80 -1.64
C VAL A 17 -6.85 1.63 -2.40
N TYR A 18 -6.25 0.45 -2.24
CA TYR A 18 -6.65 -0.75 -2.98
C TYR A 18 -7.14 -1.85 -2.04
N LEU A 19 -8.31 -2.42 -2.36
CA LEU A 19 -8.88 -3.58 -1.70
C LEU A 19 -8.53 -4.85 -2.49
N VAL A 20 -7.96 -5.83 -1.81
CA VAL A 20 -7.67 -7.17 -2.32
C VAL A 20 -8.72 -8.13 -1.77
N ASP A 21 -9.45 -8.78 -2.68
CA ASP A 21 -10.45 -9.79 -2.35
C ASP A 21 -9.81 -11.18 -2.44
N GLY A 22 -9.50 -11.75 -1.30
CA GLY A 22 -8.95 -13.10 -1.15
C GLY A 22 -10.01 -14.17 -0.84
N ARG A 23 -11.30 -13.86 -1.00
CA ARG A 23 -12.37 -14.84 -0.80
C ARG A 23 -12.29 -15.93 -1.86
N PRO A 24 -12.64 -17.19 -1.52
CA PRO A 24 -12.73 -18.26 -2.51
C PRO A 24 -13.74 -17.92 -3.62
N PRO A 25 -13.60 -18.49 -4.81
CA PRO A 25 -14.59 -18.35 -5.88
C PRO A 25 -16.00 -18.73 -5.41
N ALA A 26 -17.03 -18.08 -5.99
CA ALA A 26 -18.42 -18.34 -5.61
C ALA A 26 -18.78 -19.82 -5.75
N GLY A 27 -19.19 -20.45 -4.67
CA GLY A 27 -19.57 -21.88 -4.60
C GLY A 27 -18.52 -22.79 -3.95
N GLU A 28 -17.35 -22.28 -3.64
CA GLU A 28 -16.36 -23.00 -2.84
C GLU A 28 -16.48 -22.59 -1.37
N ALA A 29 -16.40 -23.56 -0.46
CA ALA A 29 -16.40 -23.27 0.96
C ALA A 29 -15.04 -22.68 1.35
N PRO A 30 -14.99 -21.64 2.20
CA PRO A 30 -13.72 -21.16 2.72
C PRO A 30 -12.99 -22.27 3.48
N ASP A 31 -11.69 -22.36 3.28
CA ASP A 31 -10.88 -23.31 4.06
C ASP A 31 -10.95 -22.92 5.54
N SER A 32 -11.63 -23.76 6.32
CA SER A 32 -11.91 -23.53 7.75
C SER A 32 -10.64 -23.43 8.63
N CYS A 33 -9.47 -23.68 8.06
CA CYS A 33 -8.18 -23.52 8.74
C CYS A 33 -7.57 -22.11 8.60
N ARG A 34 -8.12 -21.24 7.74
CA ARG A 34 -7.61 -19.88 7.54
C ARG A 34 -8.43 -18.87 8.36
N SER A 35 -7.90 -18.51 9.52
CA SER A 35 -8.50 -17.54 10.45
C SER A 35 -8.13 -16.07 10.13
N ALA A 36 -7.43 -15.81 9.04
CA ALA A 36 -7.15 -14.46 8.59
C ALA A 36 -8.36 -13.92 7.82
N GLY A 37 -8.69 -12.65 7.99
CA GLY A 37 -9.76 -11.98 7.23
C GLY A 37 -9.56 -12.19 5.74
N GLN A 38 -10.68 -12.24 5.01
CA GLN A 38 -10.67 -12.57 3.59
C GLN A 38 -10.34 -11.39 2.68
N LEU A 39 -10.29 -10.18 3.26
CA LEU A 39 -9.98 -8.95 2.57
C LEU A 39 -8.67 -8.36 3.11
N GLY A 40 -7.84 -7.84 2.21
CA GLY A 40 -6.68 -7.03 2.53
C GLY A 40 -6.81 -5.63 1.97
N LEU A 41 -6.33 -4.64 2.70
CA LEU A 41 -6.27 -3.26 2.24
C LEU A 41 -4.80 -2.87 2.02
N ILE A 42 -4.52 -2.13 0.97
CA ILE A 42 -3.22 -1.51 0.71
C ILE A 42 -3.40 -0.01 0.85
N ASP A 43 -2.75 0.54 1.87
CA ASP A 43 -2.85 1.91 2.35
C ASP A 43 -4.25 2.32 2.83
N THR A 44 -4.39 3.55 3.37
CA THR A 44 -5.60 3.95 4.08
C THR A 44 -6.05 5.38 3.79
N GLY A 45 -5.32 6.12 2.96
CA GLY A 45 -5.57 7.53 2.72
C GLY A 45 -5.16 8.44 3.89
N CYS A 46 -5.44 9.72 3.75
CA CYS A 46 -5.04 10.79 4.69
C CYS A 46 -5.88 10.84 5.99
N GLY A 47 -6.84 9.94 6.17
CA GLY A 47 -7.67 9.82 7.37
C GLY A 47 -9.00 10.56 7.32
N GLN A 48 -9.09 11.68 6.65
CA GLN A 48 -10.35 12.44 6.54
C GLN A 48 -11.41 11.71 5.72
N SER A 49 -10.98 10.89 4.79
CA SER A 49 -11.81 10.16 3.82
C SER A 49 -12.18 8.75 4.26
N PHE A 50 -11.85 8.34 5.48
CA PHE A 50 -12.15 7.01 6.01
C PHE A 50 -13.58 6.54 5.72
N LYS A 51 -14.60 7.40 6.03
CA LYS A 51 -15.99 7.06 5.80
C LYS A 51 -16.32 6.85 4.32
N SER A 52 -15.66 7.57 3.42
CA SER A 52 -15.84 7.42 1.98
C SER A 52 -15.23 6.12 1.48
N ILE A 53 -14.06 5.73 1.99
CA ILE A 53 -13.43 4.45 1.69
C ILE A 53 -14.33 3.29 2.13
N ILE A 54 -14.84 3.33 3.37
CA ILE A 54 -15.80 2.33 3.88
C ILE A 54 -17.06 2.27 3.01
N ALA A 55 -17.62 3.41 2.64
CA ALA A 55 -18.80 3.45 1.77
C ALA A 55 -18.53 2.84 0.38
N ASN A 56 -17.31 2.99 -0.14
CA ASN A 56 -16.90 2.36 -1.40
C ASN A 56 -16.74 0.85 -1.27
N ILE A 57 -16.17 0.35 -0.17
CA ILE A 57 -16.07 -1.08 0.15
C ILE A 57 -17.48 -1.70 0.19
N ILE A 58 -18.41 -1.09 0.94
CA ILE A 58 -19.80 -1.57 1.05
C ILE A 58 -20.51 -1.53 -0.32
N ARG A 59 -20.29 -0.47 -1.11
CA ARG A 59 -20.92 -0.35 -2.45
C ARG A 59 -20.47 -1.45 -3.41
N LEU A 60 -19.27 -1.97 -3.24
CA LEU A 60 -18.73 -3.12 -3.99
C LEU A 60 -19.29 -4.46 -3.49
N GLY A 61 -20.09 -4.48 -2.42
CA GLY A 61 -20.70 -5.69 -1.87
C GLY A 61 -19.79 -6.44 -0.88
N PHE A 62 -18.83 -5.73 -0.28
CA PHE A 62 -17.98 -6.28 0.76
C PHE A 62 -18.41 -5.77 2.14
N GLU A 63 -18.16 -6.58 3.16
CA GLU A 63 -18.35 -6.20 4.56
C GLU A 63 -16.98 -5.74 5.12
N PRO A 64 -16.88 -4.50 5.65
CA PRO A 64 -15.61 -4.01 6.21
C PRO A 64 -15.08 -4.87 7.38
N GLU A 65 -15.95 -5.61 8.03
CA GLU A 65 -15.64 -6.58 9.10
C GLU A 65 -14.84 -7.78 8.60
N ASP A 66 -14.83 -8.05 7.29
CA ASP A 66 -14.01 -9.09 6.66
C ASP A 66 -12.56 -8.64 6.41
N LEU A 67 -12.22 -7.38 6.71
CA LEU A 67 -10.84 -6.89 6.61
C LEU A 67 -9.95 -7.58 7.65
N GLY A 68 -9.02 -8.40 7.16
CA GLY A 68 -8.05 -9.08 8.02
C GLY A 68 -6.76 -8.31 8.22
N SER A 69 -6.33 -7.58 7.20
CA SER A 69 -5.04 -6.87 7.24
C SER A 69 -5.04 -5.57 6.44
N VAL A 70 -4.19 -4.67 6.87
CA VAL A 70 -3.84 -3.43 6.16
C VAL A 70 -2.33 -3.41 5.98
N LEU A 71 -1.86 -3.50 4.75
CA LEU A 71 -0.46 -3.26 4.40
C LEU A 71 -0.25 -1.77 4.19
N LEU A 72 0.56 -1.16 5.03
CA LEU A 72 1.03 0.22 4.88
C LEU A 72 2.31 0.20 4.04
N THR A 73 2.25 0.79 2.85
CA THR A 73 3.36 0.73 1.90
C THR A 73 4.56 1.54 2.37
N HIS A 74 4.30 2.64 3.08
CA HIS A 74 5.30 3.48 3.73
C HIS A 74 4.65 4.40 4.78
N CYS A 75 5.45 5.20 5.49
CA CYS A 75 4.97 5.90 6.68
C CYS A 75 4.31 7.27 6.43
N HIS A 76 4.14 7.75 5.21
CA HIS A 76 3.58 9.09 4.98
C HIS A 76 2.07 9.16 5.31
N ILE A 77 1.66 10.32 5.83
CA ILE A 77 0.33 10.55 6.42
C ILE A 77 -0.82 10.29 5.45
N ASP A 78 -0.63 10.55 4.16
CA ASP A 78 -1.63 10.32 3.12
C ASP A 78 -1.83 8.86 2.75
N HIS A 79 -0.94 7.98 3.23
CA HIS A 79 -1.05 6.52 3.15
C HIS A 79 -1.55 5.90 4.45
N VAL A 80 -1.17 6.46 5.61
CA VAL A 80 -1.41 5.83 6.90
C VAL A 80 -2.46 6.53 7.76
N GLY A 81 -3.03 7.64 7.29
CA GLY A 81 -3.82 8.55 8.11
C GLY A 81 -5.11 7.96 8.69
N ALA A 82 -5.68 6.91 8.08
CA ALA A 82 -6.84 6.22 8.62
C ALA A 82 -6.51 4.86 9.25
N ALA A 83 -5.25 4.44 9.30
CA ALA A 83 -4.87 3.08 9.69
C ALA A 83 -5.39 2.69 11.08
N SER A 84 -5.26 3.57 12.08
CA SER A 84 -5.80 3.31 13.43
C SER A 84 -7.30 3.00 13.40
N ARG A 85 -8.08 3.68 12.52
CA ARG A 85 -9.51 3.47 12.40
C ARG A 85 -9.85 2.08 11.84
N PHE A 86 -9.09 1.59 10.87
CA PHE A 86 -9.31 0.24 10.33
C PHE A 86 -9.03 -0.82 11.39
N ARG A 87 -8.00 -0.64 12.23
CA ARG A 87 -7.74 -1.53 13.36
C ARG A 87 -8.82 -1.42 14.43
N ASP A 88 -9.13 -0.20 14.89
CA ASP A 88 -9.97 0.02 16.07
C ASP A 88 -11.44 -0.26 15.80
N ASP A 89 -11.94 0.06 14.58
CA ASP A 89 -13.34 -0.12 14.20
C ASP A 89 -13.63 -1.53 13.61
N TYR A 90 -12.62 -2.19 12.98
CA TYR A 90 -12.81 -3.46 12.23
C TYR A 90 -11.84 -4.57 12.62
N GLY A 91 -10.87 -4.31 13.48
CA GLY A 91 -9.91 -5.33 13.95
C GLY A 91 -8.86 -5.75 12.92
N ALA A 92 -8.65 -4.96 11.87
CA ALA A 92 -7.66 -5.26 10.85
C ALA A 92 -6.23 -5.16 11.40
N GLU A 93 -5.39 -6.17 11.10
CA GLU A 93 -3.96 -6.20 11.47
C GLU A 93 -3.19 -5.12 10.70
N LEU A 94 -2.51 -4.20 11.39
CA LEU A 94 -1.67 -3.19 10.76
C LEU A 94 -0.25 -3.73 10.52
N ILE A 95 0.19 -3.69 9.26
CA ILE A 95 1.45 -4.27 8.81
C ILE A 95 2.26 -3.20 8.09
N ALA A 96 3.52 -3.01 8.49
CA ALA A 96 4.47 -2.14 7.81
C ALA A 96 5.88 -2.74 7.86
N HIS A 97 6.79 -2.25 7.03
CA HIS A 97 8.21 -2.58 7.16
C HIS A 97 8.79 -1.93 8.42
N ALA A 98 9.68 -2.65 9.12
CA ALA A 98 10.22 -2.25 10.42
C ALA A 98 10.87 -0.84 10.42
N LEU A 99 11.49 -0.43 9.31
CA LEU A 99 12.13 0.89 9.19
C LEU A 99 11.11 2.03 9.15
N ASP A 100 9.91 1.80 8.62
CA ASP A 100 8.82 2.78 8.60
C ASP A 100 7.86 2.61 9.78
N ALA A 101 7.79 1.42 10.39
CA ALA A 101 7.07 1.19 11.64
C ALA A 101 7.64 2.05 12.78
N ALA A 102 8.96 2.20 12.87
CA ALA A 102 9.60 2.98 13.93
C ALA A 102 9.13 4.45 14.00
N PRO A 103 9.12 5.24 12.91
CA PRO A 103 8.57 6.59 12.93
C PRO A 103 7.05 6.62 13.17
N LEU A 104 6.28 5.61 12.70
CA LEU A 104 4.85 5.50 12.99
C LEU A 104 4.60 5.32 14.48
N GLU A 105 5.30 4.39 15.12
CA GLU A 105 5.19 4.11 16.55
C GLU A 105 5.68 5.26 17.42
N ALA A 106 6.66 6.03 16.95
CA ALA A 106 7.16 7.23 17.63
C ALA A 106 6.23 8.45 17.48
N GLY A 107 5.26 8.43 16.58
CA GLY A 107 4.47 9.61 16.24
C GLY A 107 5.32 10.69 15.56
N ASP A 108 6.33 10.30 14.75
CA ASP A 108 7.27 11.22 14.12
C ASP A 108 6.59 12.02 13.00
N ARG A 109 6.29 13.27 13.32
CA ARG A 109 5.59 14.17 12.41
C ARG A 109 6.41 14.55 11.17
N LEU A 110 7.74 14.46 11.26
CA LEU A 110 8.64 14.78 10.15
C LEU A 110 8.72 13.61 9.17
N MET A 111 9.10 12.44 9.67
CA MET A 111 9.19 11.22 8.84
C MET A 111 7.85 10.82 8.22
N THR A 112 6.74 11.07 8.90
CA THR A 112 5.40 10.81 8.36
C THR A 112 4.88 11.88 7.41
N ALA A 113 5.67 12.90 7.10
CA ALA A 113 5.27 14.07 6.29
C ALA A 113 4.03 14.82 6.83
N ALA A 114 3.53 14.50 8.03
CA ALA A 114 2.33 15.10 8.59
C ALA A 114 2.42 16.63 8.74
N PHE A 115 3.64 17.18 8.84
CA PHE A 115 3.87 18.61 8.89
C PHE A 115 3.48 19.32 7.58
N LEU A 116 3.66 18.68 6.41
CA LEU A 116 3.28 19.24 5.10
C LEU A 116 1.75 19.37 4.97
N TYR A 117 1.02 18.47 5.63
CA TYR A 117 -0.44 18.47 5.64
C TYR A 117 -1.03 19.34 6.76
N GLY A 118 -0.17 19.96 7.61
CA GLY A 118 -0.61 20.71 8.77
C GLY A 118 -1.28 19.85 9.85
N MET A 119 -1.03 18.53 9.83
CA MET A 119 -1.65 17.55 10.70
C MET A 119 -0.75 17.19 11.88
N LYS A 120 -1.38 16.75 12.96
CA LYS A 120 -0.70 15.97 14.00
C LYS A 120 -0.66 14.52 13.57
N PHE A 121 0.32 13.81 14.06
CA PHE A 121 0.39 12.37 13.93
C PHE A 121 0.58 11.78 15.34
N ASP A 122 -0.39 11.00 15.77
CA ASP A 122 -0.32 10.32 17.05
C ASP A 122 0.42 8.98 16.88
N PRO A 123 1.14 8.47 17.89
CA PRO A 123 1.78 7.17 17.85
C PRO A 123 0.86 6.06 17.32
N LEU A 124 1.32 5.33 16.33
CA LEU A 124 0.58 4.26 15.68
C LEU A 124 1.37 2.94 15.77
N PRO A 125 1.14 2.12 16.81
CA PRO A 125 1.78 0.81 16.93
C PRO A 125 1.37 -0.13 15.80
N MET A 126 2.35 -0.90 15.29
CA MET A 126 2.11 -1.95 14.31
C MET A 126 1.82 -3.28 15.00
N ASP A 127 0.89 -4.06 14.44
CA ASP A 127 0.58 -5.40 14.91
C ASP A 127 1.61 -6.41 14.38
N ARG A 128 2.11 -6.16 13.17
CA ARG A 128 3.17 -6.96 12.53
C ARG A 128 4.16 -6.06 11.79
N THR A 129 5.46 -6.38 11.89
CA THR A 129 6.50 -5.72 11.11
C THR A 129 7.17 -6.68 10.13
N LEU A 130 7.39 -6.21 8.90
CA LEU A 130 8.18 -6.87 7.87
C LEU A 130 9.64 -6.42 8.01
N SER A 131 10.59 -7.32 7.75
CA SER A 131 12.03 -7.00 7.91
C SER A 131 12.92 -7.68 6.88
N ARG A 132 12.33 -8.50 6.01
CA ARG A 132 13.05 -9.22 4.96
C ARG A 132 12.93 -8.49 3.64
N ASP A 133 13.82 -8.84 2.73
CA ASP A 133 13.80 -8.31 1.37
C ASP A 133 12.55 -8.71 0.57
N GLU A 134 12.01 -9.89 0.86
CA GLU A 134 10.73 -10.39 0.36
C GLU A 134 10.01 -11.19 1.45
N GLU A 135 8.72 -10.95 1.62
CA GLU A 135 7.85 -11.68 2.55
C GLU A 135 6.48 -11.96 1.96
N ASP A 136 5.91 -13.09 2.35
CA ASP A 136 4.56 -13.48 1.98
C ASP A 136 3.54 -12.93 2.98
N LEU A 137 2.52 -12.25 2.46
CA LEU A 137 1.37 -11.78 3.23
C LEU A 137 0.10 -12.48 2.72
N PRO A 138 -0.45 -13.44 3.48
CA PRO A 138 -1.71 -14.08 3.14
C PRO A 138 -2.88 -13.09 3.23
N VAL A 139 -3.78 -13.14 2.23
CA VAL A 139 -5.06 -12.43 2.21
C VAL A 139 -6.11 -13.44 1.75
N GLY A 140 -6.86 -14.02 2.67
CA GLY A 140 -7.76 -15.14 2.35
C GLY A 140 -7.01 -16.26 1.62
N ASP A 141 -7.45 -16.63 0.42
CA ASP A 141 -6.83 -17.66 -0.42
C ASP A 141 -5.69 -17.13 -1.31
N LEU A 142 -5.46 -15.83 -1.32
CA LEU A 142 -4.38 -15.19 -2.06
C LEU A 142 -3.13 -15.00 -1.19
N VAL A 143 -1.99 -14.82 -1.85
CA VAL A 143 -0.73 -14.43 -1.23
C VAL A 143 -0.19 -13.20 -1.93
N LEU A 144 -0.10 -12.08 -1.21
CA LEU A 144 0.66 -10.92 -1.63
C LEU A 144 2.14 -11.19 -1.40
N LYS A 145 2.96 -11.01 -2.41
CA LYS A 145 4.41 -10.97 -2.32
C LYS A 145 4.81 -9.53 -2.01
N VAL A 146 5.33 -9.28 -0.82
CA VAL A 146 5.74 -7.94 -0.39
C VAL A 146 7.24 -7.80 -0.51
N LEU A 147 7.69 -6.82 -1.28
CA LEU A 147 9.09 -6.53 -1.56
C LEU A 147 9.52 -5.27 -0.81
N HIS A 148 10.63 -5.33 -0.10
CA HIS A 148 11.27 -4.13 0.41
C HIS A 148 11.86 -3.34 -0.76
N THR A 149 11.34 -2.14 -0.98
CA THR A 149 11.71 -1.24 -2.09
C THR A 149 12.07 0.15 -1.56
N PRO A 150 13.18 0.26 -0.80
CA PRO A 150 13.58 1.50 -0.17
C PRO A 150 13.89 2.57 -1.21
N GLY A 151 13.79 3.83 -0.77
CA GLY A 151 14.21 4.98 -1.57
C GLY A 151 13.29 6.18 -1.42
N HIS A 152 11.98 6.02 -1.53
CA HIS A 152 11.02 7.08 -1.18
C HIS A 152 11.01 7.32 0.34
N SER A 153 10.88 6.26 1.11
CA SER A 153 11.23 6.18 2.53
C SER A 153 12.16 4.99 2.77
N PRO A 154 12.82 4.88 3.95
CA PRO A 154 13.68 3.74 4.27
C PRO A 154 12.94 2.39 4.30
N GLY A 155 11.69 2.39 4.72
CA GLY A 155 10.86 1.19 4.86
C GLY A 155 9.81 1.02 3.76
N SER A 156 9.90 1.77 2.66
CA SER A 156 8.97 1.60 1.54
C SER A 156 8.91 0.16 1.05
N VAL A 157 7.70 -0.32 0.80
CA VAL A 157 7.45 -1.63 0.20
C VAL A 157 6.55 -1.50 -1.02
N ALA A 158 6.79 -2.34 -2.01
CA ALA A 158 5.84 -2.65 -3.06
C ALA A 158 5.27 -4.05 -2.83
N ALA A 159 4.10 -4.34 -3.38
CA ALA A 159 3.54 -5.68 -3.30
C ALA A 159 3.03 -6.13 -4.67
N TYR A 160 3.02 -7.43 -4.92
CA TYR A 160 2.38 -7.97 -6.12
C TYR A 160 1.66 -9.28 -5.84
N LEU A 161 0.75 -9.61 -6.73
CA LEU A 161 0.08 -10.90 -6.75
C LEU A 161 -0.19 -11.34 -8.19
N ASP A 162 -0.26 -12.63 -8.40
CA ASP A 162 -0.60 -13.23 -9.68
C ASP A 162 -2.04 -13.76 -9.63
N LEU A 163 -2.91 -13.24 -10.51
CA LEU A 163 -4.31 -13.62 -10.64
C LEU A 163 -4.57 -14.08 -12.08
N ASP A 164 -4.93 -15.32 -12.26
CA ASP A 164 -5.30 -15.89 -13.58
C ASP A 164 -4.27 -15.59 -14.70
N GLY A 165 -2.99 -15.66 -14.35
CA GLY A 165 -1.89 -15.36 -15.28
C GLY A 165 -1.61 -13.88 -15.51
N THR A 166 -2.25 -12.99 -14.75
CA THR A 166 -2.04 -11.53 -14.76
C THR A 166 -1.31 -11.11 -13.49
N ARG A 167 -0.16 -10.45 -13.62
CA ARG A 167 0.56 -9.88 -12.49
C ARG A 167 0.12 -8.46 -12.19
N VAL A 168 -0.41 -8.25 -10.99
CA VAL A 168 -0.80 -6.94 -10.46
C VAL A 168 0.23 -6.47 -9.46
N LEU A 169 0.86 -5.34 -9.73
CA LEU A 169 1.86 -4.68 -8.89
C LEU A 169 1.21 -3.46 -8.19
N PHE A 170 1.37 -3.37 -6.89
CA PHE A 170 1.09 -2.17 -6.09
C PHE A 170 2.42 -1.47 -5.84
N GLY A 171 2.66 -0.40 -6.58
CA GLY A 171 3.97 0.21 -6.69
C GLY A 171 4.23 1.33 -5.69
N GLN A 172 3.20 1.75 -4.92
CA GLN A 172 3.27 2.92 -4.03
C GLN A 172 3.85 4.18 -4.74
N ASP A 173 4.58 5.06 -4.04
CA ASP A 173 5.05 6.34 -4.56
C ASP A 173 6.33 6.23 -5.41
N ILE A 174 6.19 5.57 -6.58
CA ILE A 174 7.27 5.47 -7.58
C ILE A 174 7.76 6.87 -8.00
N HIS A 175 6.85 7.82 -8.08
CA HIS A 175 7.09 9.17 -8.57
C HIS A 175 7.88 10.07 -7.60
N GLY A 176 8.03 9.70 -6.32
CA GLY A 176 8.51 10.58 -5.26
C GLY A 176 7.36 11.32 -4.54
N PRO A 177 7.59 12.49 -3.92
CA PRO A 177 8.83 13.25 -3.88
C PRO A 177 9.94 12.61 -3.06
N PHE A 178 11.19 13.02 -3.30
CA PHE A 178 12.34 12.57 -2.51
C PHE A 178 12.83 13.74 -1.65
N HIS A 179 12.89 13.55 -0.34
CA HIS A 179 13.32 14.58 0.59
C HIS A 179 14.16 13.98 1.72
N PRO A 180 15.28 14.63 2.13
CA PRO A 180 16.10 14.13 3.22
C PRO A 180 15.34 13.92 4.55
N ASP A 181 14.35 14.76 4.82
CA ASP A 181 13.54 14.68 6.05
C ASP A 181 12.67 13.41 6.11
N PHE A 182 12.45 12.75 4.98
CA PHE A 182 11.75 11.46 4.89
C PHE A 182 12.72 10.27 4.84
N GLY A 183 14.02 10.53 4.98
CA GLY A 183 15.04 9.51 4.81
C GLY A 183 15.16 8.99 3.38
N SER A 184 14.74 9.79 2.38
CA SER A 184 14.78 9.37 0.97
C SER A 184 16.20 9.16 0.46
N ASP A 185 16.39 8.12 -0.36
CA ASP A 185 17.65 7.77 -1.02
C ASP A 185 17.42 7.38 -2.48
N LEU A 186 17.90 8.23 -3.41
CA LEU A 186 17.73 8.00 -4.84
C LEU A 186 18.53 6.82 -5.38
N ALA A 187 19.62 6.41 -4.72
CA ALA A 187 20.38 5.25 -5.16
C ALA A 187 19.60 3.98 -4.86
N SER A 188 19.12 3.81 -3.63
CA SER A 188 18.24 2.71 -3.24
C SER A 188 16.95 2.68 -4.06
N TRP A 189 16.37 3.86 -4.33
CA TRP A 189 15.17 3.95 -5.17
C TRP A 189 15.42 3.43 -6.59
N ARG A 190 16.55 3.77 -7.22
CA ARG A 190 16.88 3.26 -8.57
C ARG A 190 17.03 1.73 -8.58
N GLU A 191 17.66 1.16 -7.57
CA GLU A 191 17.77 -0.30 -7.41
C GLU A 191 16.39 -0.92 -7.25
N SER A 192 15.53 -0.32 -6.41
CA SER A 192 14.13 -0.73 -6.23
C SER A 192 13.36 -0.69 -7.54
N MET A 193 13.47 0.38 -8.32
CA MET A 193 12.80 0.49 -9.62
C MET A 193 13.28 -0.56 -10.63
N GLY A 194 14.58 -0.89 -10.62
CA GLY A 194 15.13 -1.98 -11.42
C GLY A 194 14.45 -3.32 -11.08
N ARG A 195 14.30 -3.62 -9.80
CA ARG A 195 13.59 -4.82 -9.32
C ARG A 195 12.12 -4.85 -9.75
N LEU A 196 11.41 -3.70 -9.66
CA LEU A 196 10.02 -3.62 -10.11
C LEU A 196 9.87 -3.85 -11.62
N LEU A 197 10.83 -3.39 -12.44
CA LEU A 197 10.84 -3.66 -13.88
C LEU A 197 11.05 -5.16 -14.19
N GLU A 198 11.90 -5.84 -13.40
CA GLU A 198 12.15 -7.28 -13.54
C GLU A 198 10.92 -8.15 -13.23
N LEU A 199 9.94 -7.62 -12.47
CA LEU A 199 8.67 -8.31 -12.23
C LEU A 199 7.83 -8.45 -13.48
N GLU A 200 8.06 -7.63 -14.51
CA GLU A 200 7.28 -7.62 -15.76
C GLU A 200 5.77 -7.57 -15.52
N ALA A 201 5.31 -6.75 -14.57
CA ALA A 201 3.91 -6.65 -14.18
C ALA A 201 3.01 -6.21 -15.34
N ASP A 202 1.82 -6.82 -15.43
CA ASP A 202 0.81 -6.51 -16.45
C ASP A 202 0.00 -5.28 -16.08
N ILE A 203 -0.18 -5.05 -14.77
CA ILE A 203 -0.94 -3.93 -14.21
C ILE A 203 -0.12 -3.33 -13.07
N LEU A 204 0.01 -2.01 -13.07
CA LEU A 204 0.54 -1.22 -11.95
C LEU A 204 -0.61 -0.44 -11.31
N CYS A 205 -0.83 -0.67 -10.04
CA CYS A 205 -1.63 0.14 -9.13
C CYS A 205 -0.69 1.11 -8.41
N GLU A 206 -0.64 2.35 -8.86
CA GLU A 206 0.29 3.37 -8.37
C GLU A 206 -0.32 4.16 -7.19
N GLY A 207 0.52 4.79 -6.37
CA GLY A 207 0.09 5.45 -5.14
C GLY A 207 -0.77 6.71 -5.33
N HIS A 208 -0.61 7.46 -6.42
CA HIS A 208 -1.34 8.73 -6.64
C HIS A 208 -1.90 8.90 -8.04
N PHE A 209 -1.25 8.35 -9.07
CA PHE A 209 -1.56 8.64 -10.46
C PHE A 209 -2.38 7.55 -11.14
N GLY A 210 -2.95 6.61 -10.37
CA GLY A 210 -3.92 5.65 -10.84
C GLY A 210 -3.33 4.33 -11.32
N ILE A 211 -3.96 3.74 -12.34
CA ILE A 211 -3.68 2.37 -12.77
C ILE A 211 -3.13 2.38 -14.20
N TYR A 212 -2.02 1.70 -14.40
CA TYR A 212 -1.35 1.58 -15.70
C TYR A 212 -1.43 0.13 -16.20
N SER A 213 -1.82 -0.05 -17.45
CA SER A 213 -1.81 -1.30 -18.19
C SER A 213 -1.79 -1.00 -19.70
N PRO A 214 -1.31 -1.89 -20.56
CA PRO A 214 -0.69 -3.19 -20.28
C PRO A 214 0.77 -3.06 -19.79
N LYS A 215 1.49 -4.20 -19.68
CA LYS A 215 2.91 -4.29 -19.26
C LYS A 215 3.80 -3.19 -19.85
N SER A 216 3.63 -2.85 -21.13
CA SER A 216 4.40 -1.80 -21.79
C SER A 216 4.15 -0.42 -21.19
N ALA A 217 2.93 -0.12 -20.74
CA ALA A 217 2.62 1.13 -20.06
C ALA A 217 3.20 1.14 -18.63
N VAL A 218 3.20 0.00 -17.92
CA VAL A 218 3.84 -0.16 -16.62
C VAL A 218 5.34 0.13 -16.73
N SER A 219 6.02 -0.55 -17.67
CA SER A 219 7.46 -0.34 -17.89
C SER A 219 7.77 1.11 -18.30
N ALA A 220 6.97 1.70 -19.18
CA ALA A 220 7.15 3.08 -19.62
C ALA A 220 6.99 4.07 -18.45
N TYR A 221 6.01 3.84 -17.57
CA TYR A 221 5.80 4.67 -16.39
C TYR A 221 7.04 4.65 -15.48
N ILE A 222 7.51 3.48 -15.05
CA ILE A 222 8.68 3.34 -14.17
C ILE A 222 9.93 3.92 -14.84
N THR A 223 10.17 3.60 -16.12
CA THR A 223 11.33 4.10 -16.86
C THR A 223 11.32 5.62 -16.98
N SER A 224 10.15 6.24 -17.16
CA SER A 224 10.05 7.70 -17.27
C SER A 224 10.55 8.42 -16.01
N TYR A 225 10.30 7.87 -14.82
CA TYR A 225 10.81 8.42 -13.56
C TYR A 225 12.31 8.11 -13.37
N LEU A 226 12.78 6.91 -13.75
CA LEU A 226 14.21 6.62 -13.77
C LEU A 226 14.98 7.63 -14.63
N ASP A 227 14.47 7.95 -15.81
CA ASP A 227 15.08 8.94 -16.72
C ASP A 227 15.01 10.37 -16.15
N HIS A 228 13.89 10.72 -15.49
CA HIS A 228 13.70 12.02 -14.86
C HIS A 228 14.72 12.28 -13.76
N PHE A 229 14.98 11.29 -12.90
CA PHE A 229 15.90 11.39 -11.78
C PHE A 229 17.33 10.90 -12.09
N ALA A 230 17.64 10.54 -13.34
CA ALA A 230 19.00 10.16 -13.76
C ALA A 230 19.94 11.36 -13.94
N ARG A 231 19.44 12.59 -13.88
CA ARG A 231 20.16 13.85 -14.16
C ARG A 231 20.74 14.48 -12.90
#